data_03efc0404c9d3fdd293d188d4c3dc62f
#
_entry.id   03efc0404c9d3fdd293d188d4c3dc62f
#
_cell.length_a   1.000
_cell.length_b   1.000
_cell.length_c   1.000
_cell.angle_alpha   90.00
_cell.angle_beta   90.00
_cell.angle_gamma   90.00
#
_symmetry.space_group_name_H-M   'P 1'
#
loop_
_entity.id
_entity.type
_entity.pdbx_description
1 polymer ?
#
loop_
_entity_poly.entity_id
_entity_poly.type
_entity_poly.pdbx_seq_one_letter_code
_entity_poly.pdbx_strand_id
1 'polypeptide(L)'
;MQPDGPISIALPDAVYPDDVERTATADVVDIPLALEFDPAAPERDPIRQYVMNVALVLGDSLAADAEGIRDLQFGVMWCRPGGTIMDGPSFDRNFVVANLATAERAALVDRICEAVQRLLQACEPPLVTMSTWETHLPDAARVKFERIAQTCAAAGWQVADAHRDDAGRHHWVFRPGT
;
A
#
# COMPACT_ATOMS: atom_id res chain seq x y z
N MET A 1 -6.28 -11.23 21.37
CA MET A 1 -5.09 -11.60 22.15
C MET A 1 -3.93 -10.94 21.44
N GLN A 2 -3.41 -9.82 21.98
CA GLN A 2 -2.19 -9.19 21.46
C GLN A 2 -1.08 -10.22 21.56
N PRO A 3 -0.23 -10.38 20.56
CA PRO A 3 0.94 -11.21 20.72
C PRO A 3 1.78 -10.58 21.85
N ASP A 4 2.04 -11.35 22.92
CA ASP A 4 3.04 -11.05 23.93
C ASP A 4 4.43 -11.18 23.26
N GLY A 5 4.78 -10.20 22.43
CA GLY A 5 5.99 -10.23 21.62
C GLY A 5 6.64 -8.86 21.53
N PRO A 6 7.86 -8.78 21.00
CA PRO A 6 8.63 -7.54 20.87
C PRO A 6 8.03 -6.53 19.87
N ILE A 7 6.89 -6.82 19.26
CA ILE A 7 6.22 -5.97 18.26
C ILE A 7 5.02 -5.26 18.88
N SER A 8 4.96 -3.95 18.73
CA SER A 8 3.83 -3.10 19.10
C SER A 8 3.20 -2.50 17.83
N ILE A 9 1.88 -2.56 17.74
CA ILE A 9 1.13 -2.00 16.61
C ILE A 9 1.03 -0.48 16.76
N ALA A 10 1.24 0.24 15.66
CA ALA A 10 1.26 1.71 15.60
C ALA A 10 0.37 2.27 14.48
N LEU A 11 -0.75 1.58 14.17
CA LEU A 11 -1.66 1.98 13.11
C LEU A 11 -2.30 3.34 13.44
N PRO A 12 -2.22 4.36 12.55
CA PRO A 12 -2.80 5.67 12.77
C PRO A 12 -4.32 5.66 12.63
N ASP A 13 -4.99 6.64 13.23
CA ASP A 13 -6.45 6.80 13.14
C ASP A 13 -6.92 7.30 11.76
N ALA A 14 -6.07 8.01 11.02
CA ALA A 14 -6.38 8.57 9.70
C ALA A 14 -5.12 8.81 8.86
N VAL A 15 -5.30 9.02 7.55
CA VAL A 15 -4.28 9.51 6.61
C VAL A 15 -4.63 10.94 6.22
N TYR A 16 -3.66 11.86 6.34
CA TYR A 16 -3.85 13.28 6.06
C TYR A 16 -3.28 13.68 4.70
N PRO A 17 -3.72 14.81 4.11
CA PRO A 17 -3.17 15.30 2.83
C PRO A 17 -1.67 15.55 2.86
N ASP A 18 -1.13 16.00 4.00
CA ASP A 18 0.29 16.32 4.18
C ASP A 18 1.16 15.04 4.33
N ASP A 19 0.54 13.85 4.46
CA ASP A 19 1.26 12.58 4.51
C ASP A 19 1.78 12.14 3.12
N VAL A 20 1.40 12.85 2.04
CA VAL A 20 1.87 12.53 0.68
C VAL A 20 3.26 13.11 0.46
N GLU A 21 4.25 12.24 0.38
CA GLU A 21 5.61 12.58 -0.01
C GLU A 21 5.80 12.43 -1.52
N ARG A 22 6.34 13.46 -2.17
CA ARG A 22 6.60 13.48 -3.61
C ARG A 22 8.07 13.32 -3.90
N THR A 23 8.40 12.35 -4.74
CA THR A 23 9.75 12.13 -5.27
C THR A 23 9.76 12.22 -6.79
N ALA A 24 10.93 12.14 -7.40
CA ALA A 24 11.07 12.16 -8.86
C ALA A 24 10.41 10.95 -9.56
N THR A 25 10.30 9.81 -8.87
CA THR A 25 9.87 8.52 -9.45
C THR A 25 8.58 7.98 -8.85
N ALA A 26 8.16 8.49 -7.70
CA ALA A 26 6.97 8.04 -7.01
C ALA A 26 6.40 9.14 -6.11
N ASP A 27 5.08 9.09 -5.93
CA ASP A 27 4.37 9.79 -4.87
C ASP A 27 3.94 8.72 -3.85
N VAL A 28 4.20 8.96 -2.57
CA VAL A 28 4.18 7.91 -1.54
C VAL A 28 3.43 8.38 -0.30
N VAL A 29 2.71 7.46 0.32
CA VAL A 29 2.19 7.58 1.69
C VAL A 29 2.69 6.40 2.51
N ASP A 30 3.38 6.69 3.60
CA ASP A 30 3.82 5.70 4.58
C ASP A 30 2.86 5.65 5.76
N ILE A 31 2.17 4.52 5.92
CA ILE A 31 1.27 4.30 7.04
C ILE A 31 2.03 3.54 8.12
N PRO A 32 2.31 4.14 9.29
CA PRO A 32 2.91 3.44 10.41
C PRO A 32 2.11 2.17 10.76
N LEU A 33 2.80 1.04 10.91
CA LEU A 33 2.16 -0.25 11.06
C LEU A 33 2.53 -0.93 12.37
N ALA A 34 3.82 -1.02 12.66
CA ALA A 34 4.32 -1.68 13.86
C ALA A 34 5.72 -1.21 14.24
N LEU A 35 6.07 -1.36 15.50
CA LEU A 35 7.40 -1.15 16.05
C LEU A 35 7.93 -2.47 16.61
N GLU A 36 9.17 -2.81 16.33
CA GLU A 36 9.85 -3.99 16.85
C GLU A 36 10.87 -3.55 17.91
N PHE A 37 10.83 -4.17 19.08
CA PHE A 37 11.72 -3.90 20.20
C PHE A 37 12.66 -5.07 20.43
N ASP A 38 13.83 -4.78 21.02
CA ASP A 38 14.75 -5.82 21.49
C ASP A 38 14.10 -6.61 22.63
N PRO A 39 13.89 -7.91 22.50
CA PRO A 39 13.27 -8.72 23.56
C PRO A 39 14.10 -8.74 24.86
N ALA A 40 15.40 -8.45 24.79
CA ALA A 40 16.29 -8.35 25.96
C ALA A 40 16.25 -6.95 26.62
N ALA A 41 15.71 -5.94 25.94
CA ALA A 41 15.62 -4.57 26.43
C ALA A 41 14.38 -3.84 25.86
N PRO A 42 13.15 -4.31 26.19
CA PRO A 42 11.91 -3.81 25.59
C PRO A 42 11.61 -2.33 25.90
N GLU A 43 12.21 -1.77 26.94
CA GLU A 43 12.02 -0.36 27.34
C GLU A 43 12.94 0.61 26.56
N ARG A 44 13.75 0.10 25.63
CA ARG A 44 14.61 0.92 24.77
C ARG A 44 13.88 1.34 23.50
N ASP A 45 14.54 2.22 22.73
CA ASP A 45 14.06 2.63 21.41
C ASP A 45 13.81 1.41 20.49
N PRO A 46 12.79 1.48 19.63
CA PRO A 46 12.49 0.39 18.71
C PRO A 46 13.69 0.13 17.77
N ILE A 47 13.96 -1.15 17.50
CA ILE A 47 15.03 -1.56 16.59
C ILE A 47 14.61 -1.53 15.12
N ARG A 48 13.28 -1.64 14.85
CA ARG A 48 12.68 -1.53 13.53
C ARG A 48 11.32 -0.85 13.61
N GLN A 49 11.03 -0.10 12.55
CA GLN A 49 9.71 0.45 12.29
C GLN A 49 9.19 -0.18 11.00
N TYR A 50 8.00 -0.74 11.05
CA TYR A 50 7.30 -1.26 9.88
C TYR A 50 6.28 -0.24 9.41
N VAL A 51 6.21 -0.04 8.10
CA VAL A 51 5.25 0.84 7.45
C VAL A 51 4.55 0.10 6.32
N MET A 52 3.27 0.40 6.10
CA MET A 52 2.60 0.07 4.85
C MET A 52 2.89 1.21 3.88
N ASN A 53 3.74 0.97 2.92
CA ASN A 53 4.02 1.90 1.84
C ASN A 53 2.91 1.79 0.79
N VAL A 54 2.28 2.90 0.45
CA VAL A 54 1.30 3.02 -0.64
C VAL A 54 1.84 4.06 -1.60
N ALA A 55 2.06 3.68 -2.85
CA ALA A 55 2.76 4.53 -3.81
C ALA A 55 2.10 4.53 -5.19
N LEU A 56 2.13 5.69 -5.84
CA LEU A 56 1.95 5.85 -7.28
C LEU A 56 3.34 5.97 -7.91
N VAL A 57 3.83 4.87 -8.44
CA VAL A 57 5.18 4.77 -9.03
C VAL A 57 5.08 5.08 -10.53
N LEU A 58 6.11 5.72 -11.07
CA LEU A 58 6.21 5.91 -12.52
C LEU A 58 6.25 4.53 -13.20
N GLY A 59 5.24 4.25 -14.02
CA GLY A 59 5.12 2.95 -14.68
C GLY A 59 6.22 2.71 -15.69
N ASP A 60 6.84 1.54 -15.65
CA ASP A 60 7.72 1.02 -16.72
C ASP A 60 6.88 0.59 -17.92
N SER A 61 6.08 1.51 -18.47
CA SER A 61 5.36 1.21 -19.69
C SER A 61 6.36 1.10 -20.84
N LEU A 62 6.50 -0.11 -21.38
CA LEU A 62 7.20 -0.36 -22.64
C LEU A 62 6.51 0.34 -23.85
N ALA A 63 5.37 0.95 -23.66
CA ALA A 63 4.72 1.82 -24.60
C ALA A 63 5.32 3.22 -24.48
N ALA A 64 6.22 3.58 -25.36
CA ALA A 64 6.94 4.86 -25.42
C ALA A 64 6.04 6.12 -25.48
N ASP A 65 4.72 5.97 -25.50
CA ASP A 65 3.74 7.05 -25.69
C ASP A 65 2.91 7.38 -24.44
N ALA A 66 3.20 6.75 -23.31
CA ALA A 66 2.36 6.90 -22.12
C ALA A 66 3.04 7.75 -21.03
N GLU A 67 3.38 8.99 -21.35
CA GLU A 67 3.77 9.98 -20.35
C GLU A 67 2.69 10.09 -19.27
N GLY A 68 3.08 9.86 -18.01
CA GLY A 68 2.21 10.07 -16.87
C GLY A 68 1.46 8.84 -16.36
N ILE A 69 1.68 7.62 -16.89
CA ILE A 69 1.14 6.41 -16.29
C ILE A 69 1.75 6.22 -14.90
N ARG A 70 0.90 5.97 -13.93
CA ARG A 70 1.28 5.60 -12.57
C ARG A 70 0.82 4.20 -12.24
N ASP A 71 1.71 3.41 -11.65
CA ASP A 71 1.38 2.08 -11.12
C ASP A 71 1.12 2.19 -9.62
N LEU A 72 -0.08 1.81 -9.19
CA LEU A 72 -0.46 1.79 -7.78
C LEU A 72 0.11 0.53 -7.14
N GLN A 73 1.05 0.74 -6.24
CA GLN A 73 1.71 -0.31 -5.48
C GLN A 73 1.48 -0.10 -3.98
N PHE A 74 1.44 -1.18 -3.23
CA PHE A 74 1.43 -1.15 -1.78
C PHE A 74 2.06 -2.41 -1.21
N GLY A 75 2.79 -2.25 -0.11
CA GLY A 75 3.52 -3.33 0.54
C GLY A 75 4.06 -2.92 1.90
N VAL A 76 4.38 -3.92 2.72
CA VAL A 76 5.03 -3.67 4.01
C VAL A 76 6.51 -3.46 3.78
N MET A 77 7.04 -2.38 4.31
CA MET A 77 8.46 -2.06 4.35
C MET A 77 8.90 -1.88 5.80
N TRP A 78 10.18 -1.98 6.06
CA TRP A 78 10.72 -1.67 7.38
C TRP A 78 11.93 -0.73 7.27
N CYS A 79 12.13 0.10 8.28
CA CYS A 79 13.29 0.97 8.41
C CYS A 79 13.86 0.89 9.83
N ARG A 80 15.11 1.27 9.99
CA ARG A 80 15.67 1.59 11.30
C ARG A 80 15.16 2.96 11.73
N PRO A 81 14.88 3.19 13.02
CA PRO A 81 14.48 4.50 13.52
C PRO A 81 15.49 5.57 13.07
N GLY A 82 15.00 6.65 12.44
CA GLY A 82 15.85 7.72 11.89
C GLY A 82 16.67 7.36 10.65
N GLY A 83 16.42 6.19 10.03
CA GLY A 83 17.13 5.69 8.85
C GLY A 83 16.29 5.70 7.59
N THR A 84 16.98 5.60 6.45
CA THR A 84 16.34 5.36 5.14
C THR A 84 15.59 4.03 5.17
N ILE A 85 14.46 3.95 4.46
CA ILE A 85 13.75 2.69 4.24
C ILE A 85 14.74 1.67 3.69
N MET A 86 14.91 0.57 4.40
CA MET A 86 15.72 -0.55 3.94
C MET A 86 14.78 -1.56 3.31
N ASP A 87 15.26 -2.25 2.26
CA ASP A 87 14.51 -3.27 1.55
C ASP A 87 13.80 -4.20 2.54
N GLY A 88 12.49 -4.02 2.63
CA GLY A 88 11.63 -4.93 3.37
C GLY A 88 11.11 -6.00 2.43
N PRO A 89 10.58 -7.10 2.96
CA PRO A 89 9.84 -8.04 2.15
C PRO A 89 8.64 -7.29 1.55
N SER A 90 8.79 -6.90 0.31
CA SER A 90 7.68 -6.41 -0.48
C SER A 90 6.54 -7.42 -0.35
N PHE A 91 5.37 -6.96 0.11
CA PHE A 91 4.13 -7.75 0.16
C PHE A 91 4.12 -8.94 1.13
N ASP A 92 4.79 -8.89 2.28
CA ASP A 92 4.71 -9.99 3.22
C ASP A 92 3.33 -10.05 3.90
N ARG A 93 2.39 -10.72 3.19
CA ARG A 93 1.09 -11.10 3.74
C ARG A 93 1.26 -11.81 5.09
N ASN A 94 2.34 -12.58 5.24
CA ASN A 94 2.61 -13.33 6.46
C ASN A 94 2.88 -12.38 7.63
N PHE A 95 3.60 -11.28 7.40
CA PHE A 95 3.81 -10.26 8.45
C PHE A 95 2.48 -9.68 8.95
N VAL A 96 1.60 -9.25 8.03
CA VAL A 96 0.30 -8.66 8.36
C VAL A 96 -0.59 -9.67 9.10
N VAL A 97 -0.63 -10.92 8.63
CA VAL A 97 -1.44 -11.98 9.26
C VAL A 97 -0.88 -12.39 10.61
N ALA A 98 0.44 -12.43 10.77
CA ALA A 98 1.09 -12.83 12.02
C ALA A 98 0.97 -11.76 13.11
N ASN A 99 0.98 -10.49 12.76
CA ASN A 99 1.14 -9.40 13.72
C ASN A 99 -0.12 -8.55 13.94
N LEU A 100 -1.08 -8.51 12.99
CA LEU A 100 -2.30 -7.73 13.15
C LEU A 100 -3.52 -8.62 13.40
N ALA A 101 -4.34 -8.23 14.36
CA ALA A 101 -5.66 -8.82 14.59
C ALA A 101 -6.61 -8.53 13.42
N THR A 102 -7.70 -9.27 13.30
CA THR A 102 -8.65 -9.11 12.18
C THR A 102 -9.21 -7.69 12.09
N ALA A 103 -9.52 -7.05 13.21
CA ALA A 103 -10.00 -5.67 13.25
C ALA A 103 -8.94 -4.67 12.79
N GLU A 104 -7.68 -4.87 13.17
CA GLU A 104 -6.55 -4.04 12.74
C GLU A 104 -6.27 -4.21 11.24
N ARG A 105 -6.40 -5.42 10.71
CA ARG A 105 -6.28 -5.67 9.26
C ARG A 105 -7.39 -4.95 8.47
N ALA A 106 -8.61 -4.92 9.00
CA ALA A 106 -9.70 -4.17 8.38
C ALA A 106 -9.41 -2.66 8.41
N ALA A 107 -8.98 -2.13 9.55
CA ALA A 107 -8.57 -0.73 9.69
C ALA A 107 -7.39 -0.38 8.77
N LEU A 108 -6.42 -1.28 8.59
CA LEU A 108 -5.32 -1.08 7.64
C LEU A 108 -5.81 -0.93 6.20
N VAL A 109 -6.78 -1.74 5.79
CA VAL A 109 -7.40 -1.59 4.44
C VAL A 109 -8.08 -0.23 4.30
N ASP A 110 -8.74 0.27 5.36
CA ASP A 110 -9.31 1.63 5.38
C ASP A 110 -8.22 2.68 5.18
N ARG A 111 -7.10 2.57 5.89
CA ARG A 111 -5.96 3.50 5.74
C ARG A 111 -5.33 3.42 4.34
N ILE A 112 -5.20 2.24 3.76
CA ILE A 112 -4.74 2.08 2.36
C ILE A 112 -5.70 2.81 1.41
N CYS A 113 -7.00 2.64 1.56
CA CYS A 113 -7.99 3.34 0.74
C CYS A 113 -7.88 4.87 0.89
N GLU A 114 -7.72 5.38 2.09
CA GLU A 114 -7.50 6.81 2.33
C GLU A 114 -6.20 7.30 1.67
N ALA A 115 -5.10 6.54 1.80
CA ALA A 115 -3.83 6.86 1.15
C ALA A 115 -3.96 6.92 -0.38
N VAL A 116 -4.64 5.94 -0.98
CA VAL A 116 -4.94 5.93 -2.42
C VAL A 116 -5.72 7.18 -2.82
N GLN A 117 -6.76 7.53 -2.06
CA GLN A 117 -7.54 8.74 -2.35
C GLN A 117 -6.69 10.01 -2.27
N ARG A 118 -5.80 10.13 -1.25
CA ARG A 118 -4.88 11.28 -1.11
C ARG A 118 -3.88 11.37 -2.25
N LEU A 119 -3.29 10.23 -2.64
CA LEU A 119 -2.37 10.16 -3.77
C LEU A 119 -3.05 10.58 -5.08
N LEU A 120 -4.23 10.07 -5.37
CA LEU A 120 -4.98 10.43 -6.58
C LEU A 120 -5.33 11.93 -6.61
N GLN A 121 -5.76 12.51 -5.49
CA GLN A 121 -6.07 13.93 -5.36
C GLN A 121 -4.84 14.83 -5.49
N ALA A 122 -3.70 14.39 -4.96
CA ALA A 122 -2.46 15.17 -4.98
C ALA A 122 -1.76 15.13 -6.36
N CYS A 123 -1.84 13.99 -7.07
CA CYS A 123 -1.04 13.75 -8.27
C CYS A 123 -1.83 13.91 -9.57
N GLU A 124 -3.15 13.72 -9.52
CA GLU A 124 -4.07 13.78 -10.66
C GLU A 124 -3.54 13.02 -11.90
N PRO A 125 -3.10 11.75 -11.77
CA PRO A 125 -2.47 11.02 -12.86
C PRO A 125 -3.46 10.80 -14.01
N PRO A 126 -3.03 10.88 -15.30
CA PRO A 126 -3.93 10.66 -16.43
C PRO A 126 -4.33 9.19 -16.56
N LEU A 127 -3.55 8.27 -16.02
CA LEU A 127 -3.82 6.84 -16.03
C LEU A 127 -3.16 6.19 -14.80
N VAL A 128 -3.92 5.31 -14.14
CA VAL A 128 -3.43 4.48 -13.03
C VAL A 128 -3.60 3.02 -13.40
N THR A 129 -2.56 2.22 -13.18
CA THR A 129 -2.61 0.76 -13.24
C THR A 129 -2.51 0.17 -11.85
N MET A 130 -3.09 -1.01 -11.64
CA MET A 130 -2.95 -1.79 -10.43
C MET A 130 -2.95 -3.27 -10.79
N SER A 131 -2.02 -4.03 -10.23
CA SER A 131 -1.92 -5.45 -10.51
C SER A 131 -1.73 -6.27 -9.24
N THR A 132 -2.22 -7.51 -9.25
CA THR A 132 -1.88 -8.47 -8.20
C THR A 132 -0.56 -9.15 -8.52
N TRP A 133 0.30 -9.32 -7.53
CA TRP A 133 1.58 -10.04 -7.71
C TRP A 133 1.38 -11.56 -7.68
N GLU A 134 0.40 -12.02 -6.90
CA GLU A 134 0.10 -13.45 -6.78
C GLU A 134 -0.76 -13.92 -7.95
N THR A 135 -0.38 -15.05 -8.54
CA THR A 135 -1.10 -15.70 -9.65
C THR A 135 -2.40 -16.35 -9.20
N HIS A 136 -2.49 -16.73 -7.93
CA HIS A 136 -3.67 -17.36 -7.33
C HIS A 136 -4.06 -16.61 -6.07
N LEU A 137 -4.71 -15.46 -6.27
CA LEU A 137 -5.18 -14.65 -5.15
C LEU A 137 -6.37 -15.33 -4.46
N PRO A 138 -6.29 -15.61 -3.13
CA PRO A 138 -7.47 -16.09 -2.40
C PRO A 138 -8.62 -15.09 -2.48
N ASP A 139 -9.87 -15.59 -2.52
CA ASP A 139 -11.05 -14.72 -2.61
C ASP A 139 -11.09 -13.63 -1.54
N ALA A 140 -10.69 -13.96 -0.31
CA ALA A 140 -10.60 -12.98 0.78
C ALA A 140 -9.60 -11.84 0.51
N ALA A 141 -8.53 -12.11 -0.25
CA ALA A 141 -7.57 -11.08 -0.63
C ALA A 141 -8.09 -10.24 -1.82
N ARG A 142 -8.90 -10.83 -2.71
CA ARG A 142 -9.53 -10.13 -3.83
C ARG A 142 -10.44 -9.01 -3.35
N VAL A 143 -11.19 -9.20 -2.28
CA VAL A 143 -12.08 -8.18 -1.69
C VAL A 143 -11.33 -6.88 -1.38
N LYS A 144 -10.08 -6.97 -0.92
CA LYS A 144 -9.23 -5.78 -0.68
C LYS A 144 -8.98 -4.99 -1.98
N PHE A 145 -8.63 -5.67 -3.06
CA PHE A 145 -8.36 -5.02 -4.35
C PHE A 145 -9.63 -4.43 -4.96
N GLU A 146 -10.76 -5.13 -4.86
CA GLU A 146 -12.06 -4.60 -5.27
C GLU A 146 -12.43 -3.33 -4.49
N ARG A 147 -12.15 -3.30 -3.20
CA ARG A 147 -12.37 -2.12 -2.37
C ARG A 147 -11.47 -0.94 -2.76
N ILE A 148 -10.20 -1.19 -3.08
CA ILE A 148 -9.29 -0.17 -3.60
C ILE A 148 -9.80 0.35 -4.96
N ALA A 149 -10.25 -0.53 -5.85
CA ALA A 149 -10.84 -0.14 -7.13
C ALA A 149 -12.10 0.75 -6.95
N GLN A 150 -12.96 0.41 -5.98
CA GLN A 150 -14.11 1.26 -5.61
C GLN A 150 -13.67 2.63 -5.08
N THR A 151 -12.58 2.68 -4.32
CA THR A 151 -12.00 3.94 -3.82
C THR A 151 -11.48 4.80 -4.97
N CYS A 152 -10.81 4.22 -5.96
CA CYS A 152 -10.41 4.94 -7.17
C CYS A 152 -11.63 5.50 -7.90
N ALA A 153 -12.70 4.71 -8.04
CA ALA A 153 -13.94 5.16 -8.68
C ALA A 153 -14.61 6.31 -7.90
N ALA A 154 -14.66 6.23 -6.58
CA ALA A 154 -15.19 7.28 -5.72
C ALA A 154 -14.34 8.57 -5.77
N ALA A 155 -13.04 8.47 -6.05
CA ALA A 155 -12.13 9.58 -6.25
C ALA A 155 -12.18 10.17 -7.68
N GLY A 156 -13.05 9.63 -8.56
CA GLY A 156 -13.24 10.13 -9.92
C GLY A 156 -12.45 9.37 -11.00
N TRP A 157 -11.78 8.27 -10.68
CA TRP A 157 -11.09 7.41 -11.64
C TRP A 157 -11.92 6.18 -11.97
N GLN A 158 -12.49 6.14 -13.16
CA GLN A 158 -13.31 5.01 -13.62
C GLN A 158 -12.44 3.85 -14.09
N VAL A 159 -12.91 2.62 -13.86
CA VAL A 159 -12.30 1.41 -14.40
C VAL A 159 -12.47 1.43 -15.92
N ALA A 160 -11.37 1.62 -16.65
CA ALA A 160 -11.34 1.59 -18.11
C ALA A 160 -11.13 0.16 -18.65
N ASP A 161 -10.40 -0.66 -17.90
CA ASP A 161 -10.18 -2.07 -18.19
C ASP A 161 -9.96 -2.85 -16.90
N ALA A 162 -10.41 -4.11 -16.89
CA ALA A 162 -10.14 -5.06 -15.83
C ALA A 162 -10.09 -6.47 -16.42
N HIS A 163 -8.94 -7.11 -16.33
CA HIS A 163 -8.74 -8.45 -16.90
C HIS A 163 -7.82 -9.30 -16.03
N ARG A 164 -7.74 -10.57 -16.39
CA ARG A 164 -6.81 -11.54 -15.81
C ARG A 164 -5.82 -11.96 -16.89
N ASP A 165 -4.52 -11.91 -16.58
CA ASP A 165 -3.49 -12.35 -17.51
C ASP A 165 -3.36 -13.89 -17.56
N ASP A 166 -2.54 -14.39 -18.50
CA ASP A 166 -2.29 -15.82 -18.67
C ASP A 166 -1.60 -16.47 -17.45
N ALA A 167 -0.90 -15.69 -16.64
CA ALA A 167 -0.32 -16.12 -15.37
C ALA A 167 -1.34 -16.14 -14.22
N GLY A 168 -2.54 -15.63 -14.44
CA GLY A 168 -3.63 -15.61 -13.48
C GLY A 168 -3.66 -14.40 -12.55
N ARG A 169 -2.85 -13.36 -12.82
CA ARG A 169 -2.85 -12.11 -12.07
C ARG A 169 -3.99 -11.23 -12.55
N HIS A 170 -4.61 -10.51 -11.63
CA HIS A 170 -5.63 -9.53 -11.95
C HIS A 170 -4.99 -8.16 -12.20
N HIS A 171 -5.49 -7.48 -13.22
CA HIS A 171 -5.05 -6.14 -13.63
C HIS A 171 -6.26 -5.21 -13.70
N TRP A 172 -6.07 -3.96 -13.27
CA TRP A 172 -7.02 -2.87 -13.42
C TRP A 172 -6.34 -1.67 -14.05
N VAL A 173 -7.07 -0.98 -14.91
CA VAL A 173 -6.67 0.28 -15.51
C VAL A 173 -7.74 1.31 -15.19
N PHE A 174 -7.34 2.42 -14.60
CA PHE A 174 -8.24 3.51 -14.23
C PHE A 174 -7.89 4.77 -15.02
N ARG A 175 -8.93 5.50 -15.44
CA ARG A 175 -8.81 6.82 -16.07
C ARG A 175 -9.69 7.81 -15.34
N PRO A 176 -9.33 9.12 -15.32
CA PRO A 176 -10.23 10.16 -14.84
C PRO A 176 -11.59 10.05 -15.52
N GLY A 177 -12.66 10.13 -14.73
CA GLY A 177 -14.02 10.24 -15.25
C GLY A 177 -14.19 11.57 -15.99
N THR A 178 -14.92 11.56 -17.09
CA THR A 178 -15.30 12.78 -17.85
C THR A 178 -16.42 13.54 -17.15
#